data_6086f85bfe42d1cff4e659289d689d9b
#
_entry.id   6086f85bfe42d1cff4e659289d689d9b
#
_cell.length_a   1.000
_cell.length_b   1.000
_cell.length_c   1.000
_cell.angle_alpha   90.00
_cell.angle_beta   90.00
_cell.angle_gamma   90.00
#
_symmetry.space_group_name_H-M   'P 1'
#
loop_
_entity.id
_entity.type
_entity.pdbx_description
1 polymer ?
#
loop_
_entity_poly.entity_id
_entity_poly.type
_entity_poly.pdbx_seq_one_letter_code
_entity_poly.pdbx_strand_id
1 'polypeptide(L)'
;MDEYYQVVQTLPQWLARPLGQLPSEDAETVHELRLRLGCAPQFTVQGCSCTPTQLAPELNALQTMQLTPLQMEEILFTLCGGSVHTHQTEIAQGYVTLENGCRAGLGGRFLQNPEQGTVLQELTSVNLRIAREKTVPL
;
A
#
# COMPACT_ATOMS: atom_id res chain seq x y z
N MET A 1 -4.74 -10.26 -15.90
CA MET A 1 -4.80 -10.14 -14.43
C MET A 1 -4.94 -8.67 -14.08
N ASP A 2 -5.86 -8.35 -13.17
CA ASP A 2 -6.11 -6.96 -12.80
C ASP A 2 -4.89 -6.30 -12.14
N GLU A 3 -4.75 -5.00 -12.30
CA GLU A 3 -3.64 -4.23 -11.73
C GLU A 3 -3.60 -4.29 -10.21
N TYR A 4 -4.72 -4.60 -9.55
CA TYR A 4 -4.75 -4.84 -8.11
C TYR A 4 -3.69 -5.87 -7.69
N TYR A 5 -3.60 -6.98 -8.41
CA TYR A 5 -2.65 -8.05 -8.08
C TYR A 5 -1.21 -7.62 -8.31
N GLN A 6 -0.95 -6.75 -9.28
CA GLN A 6 0.38 -6.21 -9.50
C GLN A 6 0.82 -5.33 -8.32
N VAL A 7 -0.09 -4.52 -7.80
CA VAL A 7 0.19 -3.69 -6.63
C VAL A 7 0.42 -4.57 -5.41
N VAL A 8 -0.41 -5.59 -5.21
CA VAL A 8 -0.29 -6.50 -4.07
C VAL A 8 1.09 -7.20 -4.06
N GLN A 9 1.63 -7.53 -5.23
CA GLN A 9 2.92 -8.19 -5.34
C GLN A 9 4.10 -7.32 -4.89
N THR A 10 3.91 -6.02 -4.74
CA THR A 10 4.95 -5.12 -4.22
C THR A 10 5.05 -5.15 -2.70
N LEU A 11 4.16 -5.88 -2.04
CA LEU A 11 4.07 -5.96 -0.58
C LEU A 11 4.75 -7.22 -0.05
N PRO A 12 5.09 -7.26 1.26
CA PRO A 12 5.65 -8.47 1.87
C PRO A 12 4.70 -9.66 1.72
N GLN A 13 5.25 -10.87 1.62
CA GLN A 13 4.47 -12.08 1.38
C GLN A 13 3.38 -12.31 2.42
N TRP A 14 3.66 -12.02 3.70
CA TRP A 14 2.66 -12.24 4.75
C TRP A 14 1.42 -11.36 4.58
N LEU A 15 1.53 -10.26 3.82
CA LEU A 15 0.42 -9.36 3.49
C LEU A 15 -0.10 -9.65 2.07
N ALA A 16 0.80 -9.89 1.14
CA ALA A 16 0.44 -10.13 -0.26
C ALA A 16 -0.39 -11.40 -0.42
N ARG A 17 -0.09 -12.45 0.32
CA ARG A 17 -0.84 -13.70 0.24
C ARG A 17 -2.31 -13.53 0.58
N PRO A 18 -2.65 -13.02 1.78
CA PRO A 18 -4.07 -12.84 2.10
C PRO A 18 -4.74 -11.81 1.20
N LEU A 19 -4.06 -10.74 0.81
CA LEU A 19 -4.63 -9.75 -0.11
C LEU A 19 -4.89 -10.35 -1.48
N GLY A 20 -4.05 -11.28 -1.92
CA GLY A 20 -4.20 -11.95 -3.21
C GLY A 20 -5.35 -12.94 -3.27
N GLN A 21 -6.00 -13.27 -2.14
CA GLN A 21 -7.17 -14.13 -2.10
C GLN A 21 -8.44 -13.42 -2.60
N LEU A 22 -8.39 -12.11 -2.76
CA LEU A 22 -9.54 -11.36 -3.26
C LEU A 22 -9.91 -11.85 -4.66
N PRO A 23 -11.17 -12.27 -4.89
CA PRO A 23 -11.61 -12.69 -6.22
C PRO A 23 -11.48 -11.56 -7.25
N SER A 24 -11.23 -11.91 -8.50
CA SER A 24 -11.00 -10.92 -9.55
C SER A 24 -12.18 -9.97 -9.75
N GLU A 25 -13.40 -10.44 -9.55
CA GLU A 25 -14.60 -9.62 -9.66
C GLU A 25 -14.58 -8.47 -8.65
N ASP A 26 -14.12 -8.76 -7.42
CA ASP A 26 -14.03 -7.76 -6.37
C ASP A 26 -12.78 -6.90 -6.56
N ALA A 27 -11.67 -7.50 -6.99
CA ALA A 27 -10.41 -6.78 -7.20
C ALA A 27 -10.58 -5.63 -8.19
N GLU A 28 -11.38 -5.83 -9.24
CA GLU A 28 -11.65 -4.81 -10.25
C GLU A 28 -12.31 -3.56 -9.69
N THR A 29 -12.98 -3.68 -8.54
CA THR A 29 -13.70 -2.57 -7.91
C THR A 29 -12.83 -1.74 -6.98
N VAL A 30 -11.65 -2.23 -6.62
CA VAL A 30 -10.77 -1.54 -5.66
C VAL A 30 -10.01 -0.43 -6.36
N HIS A 31 -10.13 0.78 -5.83
CA HIS A 31 -9.41 1.95 -6.34
C HIS A 31 -8.17 2.27 -5.52
N GLU A 32 -8.18 1.92 -4.23
CA GLU A 32 -7.08 2.24 -3.32
C GLU A 32 -7.02 1.19 -2.22
N LEU A 33 -5.80 0.80 -1.87
CA LEU A 33 -5.50 -0.01 -0.70
C LEU A 33 -4.82 0.89 0.32
N ARG A 34 -5.34 0.91 1.54
CA ARG A 34 -4.83 1.77 2.61
C ARG A 34 -4.33 0.92 3.76
N LEU A 35 -3.07 1.13 4.11
CA LEU A 35 -2.39 0.42 5.20
C LEU A 35 -2.05 1.43 6.28
N ARG A 36 -2.56 1.23 7.49
CA ARG A 36 -2.35 2.15 8.61
C ARG A 36 -1.87 1.41 9.84
N LEU A 37 -0.98 2.07 10.57
CA LEU A 37 -0.48 1.57 11.84
C LEU A 37 -1.63 1.28 12.80
N GLY A 38 -1.65 0.09 13.39
CA GLY A 38 -2.66 -0.32 14.37
C GLY A 38 -3.99 -0.73 13.80
N CYS A 39 -4.14 -0.76 12.48
CA CYS A 39 -5.39 -1.06 11.81
C CYS A 39 -5.24 -2.23 10.85
N ALA A 40 -6.37 -2.87 10.52
CA ALA A 40 -6.43 -3.81 9.40
C ALA A 40 -6.33 -3.04 8.08
N PRO A 41 -5.86 -3.68 7.00
CA PRO A 41 -5.93 -3.08 5.67
C PRO A 41 -7.36 -2.65 5.35
N GLN A 42 -7.49 -1.52 4.67
CA GLN A 42 -8.78 -1.01 4.22
C GLN A 42 -8.73 -0.75 2.71
N PHE A 43 -9.90 -0.83 2.10
CA PHE A 43 -10.04 -0.71 0.65
C PHE A 43 -10.98 0.44 0.33
N THR A 44 -10.69 1.16 -0.73
CA THR A 44 -11.60 2.17 -1.25
C THR A 44 -12.27 1.63 -2.51
N VAL A 45 -13.59 1.55 -2.47
CA VAL A 45 -14.43 1.06 -3.56
C VAL A 45 -15.49 2.12 -3.84
N GLN A 46 -15.50 2.68 -5.05
CA GLN A 46 -16.47 3.70 -5.44
C GLN A 46 -16.54 4.87 -4.46
N GLY A 47 -15.37 5.30 -3.98
CA GLY A 47 -15.28 6.41 -3.03
C GLY A 47 -15.60 6.06 -1.59
N CYS A 48 -15.98 4.82 -1.30
CA CYS A 48 -16.32 4.36 0.04
C CYS A 48 -15.23 3.47 0.60
N SER A 49 -14.96 3.61 1.90
CA SER A 49 -14.01 2.77 2.61
C SER A 49 -14.67 1.46 3.01
N CYS A 50 -13.99 0.34 2.76
CA CYS A 50 -14.46 -0.99 3.11
C CYS A 50 -13.45 -1.72 3.97
N THR A 51 -13.93 -2.46 4.99
CA THR A 51 -13.09 -3.42 5.71
C THR A 51 -12.89 -4.67 4.85
N PRO A 52 -11.90 -5.53 5.18
CA PRO A 52 -11.68 -6.71 4.37
C PRO A 52 -12.92 -7.58 4.16
N THR A 53 -13.65 -7.92 5.22
CA THR A 53 -14.81 -8.81 5.10
C THR A 53 -16.03 -8.11 4.50
N GLN A 54 -16.09 -6.78 4.54
CA GLN A 54 -17.12 -6.04 3.81
C GLN A 54 -16.91 -6.16 2.30
N LEU A 55 -15.68 -6.27 1.88
CA LEU A 55 -15.35 -6.40 0.46
C LEU A 55 -15.54 -7.84 -0.02
N ALA A 56 -14.99 -8.81 0.71
CA ALA A 56 -15.10 -10.23 0.35
C ALA A 56 -14.82 -11.13 1.55
N PRO A 57 -15.59 -12.22 1.74
CA PRO A 57 -15.34 -13.15 2.85
C PRO A 57 -13.99 -13.85 2.76
N GLU A 58 -13.41 -13.97 1.58
CA GLU A 58 -12.08 -14.55 1.38
C GLU A 58 -10.98 -13.76 2.09
N LEU A 59 -11.24 -12.51 2.47
CA LEU A 59 -10.29 -11.67 3.17
C LEU A 59 -10.42 -11.73 4.68
N ASN A 60 -11.07 -12.76 5.22
CA ASN A 60 -11.32 -12.84 6.67
C ASN A 60 -10.03 -12.85 7.51
N ALA A 61 -8.93 -13.37 6.98
CA ALA A 61 -7.65 -13.37 7.68
C ALA A 61 -7.10 -11.96 7.93
N LEU A 62 -7.53 -10.98 7.13
CA LEU A 62 -7.08 -9.60 7.28
C LEU A 62 -7.94 -8.79 8.25
N GLN A 63 -9.16 -9.26 8.54
CA GLN A 63 -10.17 -8.44 9.25
C GLN A 63 -9.72 -8.02 10.65
N THR A 64 -8.98 -8.89 11.35
CA THR A 64 -8.52 -8.63 12.72
C THR A 64 -7.06 -8.23 12.79
N MET A 65 -6.41 -8.06 11.65
CA MET A 65 -5.00 -7.68 11.60
C MET A 65 -4.82 -6.26 12.15
N GLN A 66 -3.75 -6.08 12.94
CA GLN A 66 -3.35 -4.76 13.42
C GLN A 66 -1.89 -4.57 13.06
N LEU A 67 -1.64 -3.71 12.08
CA LEU A 67 -0.29 -3.49 11.58
C LEU A 67 0.59 -2.87 12.66
N THR A 68 1.73 -3.49 12.93
CA THR A 68 2.69 -3.05 13.93
C THR A 68 3.72 -2.09 13.31
N PRO A 69 4.46 -1.33 14.14
CA PRO A 69 5.53 -0.49 13.61
C PRO A 69 6.56 -1.26 12.80
N LEU A 70 6.95 -2.45 13.26
CA LEU A 70 7.91 -3.30 12.54
C LEU A 70 7.34 -3.75 11.20
N GLN A 71 6.06 -4.10 11.16
CA GLN A 71 5.39 -4.49 9.91
C GLN A 71 5.32 -3.32 8.94
N MET A 72 5.07 -2.10 9.43
CA MET A 72 5.08 -0.92 8.57
C MET A 72 6.46 -0.68 7.96
N GLU A 73 7.54 -0.86 8.73
CA GLU A 73 8.91 -0.76 8.22
C GLU A 73 9.18 -1.81 7.14
N GLU A 74 8.71 -3.03 7.35
CA GLU A 74 8.89 -4.11 6.38
C GLU A 74 8.10 -3.83 5.09
N ILE A 75 6.93 -3.25 5.21
CA ILE A 75 6.14 -2.81 4.05
C ILE A 75 6.95 -1.80 3.24
N LEU A 76 7.50 -0.78 3.89
CA LEU A 76 8.32 0.22 3.21
C LEU A 76 9.53 -0.40 2.52
N PHE A 77 10.23 -1.27 3.22
CA PHE A 77 11.40 -1.97 2.67
C PHE A 77 11.06 -2.73 1.40
N THR A 78 9.95 -3.47 1.41
CA THR A 78 9.52 -4.26 0.25
C THR A 78 9.05 -3.37 -0.90
N LEU A 79 8.33 -2.28 -0.60
CA LEU A 79 7.91 -1.31 -1.62
C LEU A 79 9.11 -0.69 -2.33
N CYS A 80 10.22 -0.53 -1.63
CA CYS A 80 11.45 0.02 -2.17
C CYS A 80 12.33 -1.03 -2.87
N GLY A 81 11.81 -2.24 -3.08
CA GLY A 81 12.58 -3.31 -3.72
C GLY A 81 13.79 -3.76 -2.91
N GLY A 82 13.74 -3.57 -1.59
CA GLY A 82 14.82 -3.95 -0.68
C GLY A 82 15.89 -2.88 -0.48
N SER A 83 15.75 -1.71 -1.09
CA SER A 83 16.75 -0.63 -0.95
C SER A 83 16.07 0.69 -0.66
N VAL A 84 15.82 0.94 0.63
CA VAL A 84 15.22 2.20 1.08
C VAL A 84 16.12 3.39 0.74
N HIS A 85 17.44 3.18 0.83
CA HIS A 85 18.41 4.23 0.60
C HIS A 85 18.31 4.85 -0.80
N THR A 86 18.06 4.05 -1.82
CA THR A 86 17.94 4.56 -3.20
C THR A 86 16.67 5.37 -3.43
N HIS A 87 15.71 5.30 -2.51
CA HIS A 87 14.43 5.99 -2.61
C HIS A 87 14.32 7.17 -1.64
N GLN A 88 15.40 7.57 -0.98
CA GLN A 88 15.34 8.59 0.07
C GLN A 88 14.79 9.93 -0.40
N THR A 89 15.10 10.35 -1.62
CA THR A 89 14.59 11.60 -2.16
C THR A 89 13.07 11.57 -2.30
N GLU A 90 12.53 10.47 -2.81
CA GLU A 90 11.08 10.29 -2.92
C GLU A 90 10.42 10.20 -1.55
N ILE A 91 11.01 9.41 -0.66
CA ILE A 91 10.48 9.22 0.69
C ILE A 91 10.37 10.57 1.41
N ALA A 92 11.38 11.44 1.27
CA ALA A 92 11.36 12.78 1.83
C ALA A 92 10.20 13.62 1.28
N GLN A 93 9.73 13.32 0.07
CA GLN A 93 8.61 13.99 -0.56
C GLN A 93 7.27 13.31 -0.27
N GLY A 94 7.28 12.19 0.45
CA GLY A 94 6.08 11.50 0.89
C GLY A 94 5.57 10.40 -0.05
N TYR A 95 6.41 9.85 -0.89
CA TYR A 95 5.99 8.76 -1.77
C TYR A 95 7.16 7.86 -2.18
N VAL A 96 6.82 6.72 -2.76
CA VAL A 96 7.77 5.80 -3.40
C VAL A 96 7.17 5.38 -4.74
N THR A 97 7.97 5.45 -5.81
CA THR A 97 7.55 4.93 -7.10
C THR A 97 7.82 3.43 -7.16
N LEU A 98 6.80 2.65 -7.46
CA LEU A 98 6.88 1.19 -7.55
C LEU A 98 7.37 0.76 -8.94
N GLU A 99 7.80 -0.50 -9.05
CA GLU A 99 8.30 -1.04 -10.32
C GLU A 99 7.30 -0.92 -11.46
N ASN A 100 6.00 -1.01 -11.17
CA ASN A 100 4.95 -0.89 -12.18
C ASN A 100 4.62 0.56 -12.54
N GLY A 101 5.35 1.54 -11.99
CA GLY A 101 5.14 2.95 -12.25
C GLY A 101 4.12 3.63 -11.35
N CYS A 102 3.40 2.88 -10.54
CA CYS A 102 2.46 3.44 -9.57
C CYS A 102 3.22 4.07 -8.41
N ARG A 103 2.58 5.01 -7.70
CA ARG A 103 3.16 5.63 -6.53
C ARG A 103 2.45 5.16 -5.28
N ALA A 104 3.24 4.84 -4.25
CA ALA A 104 2.74 4.59 -2.90
C ALA A 104 2.90 5.89 -2.11
N GLY A 105 1.78 6.45 -1.63
CA GLY A 105 1.81 7.63 -0.77
C GLY A 105 2.16 7.23 0.65
N LEU A 106 3.04 7.97 1.29
CA LEU A 106 3.53 7.70 2.63
C LEU A 106 3.08 8.79 3.59
N GLY A 107 2.54 8.39 4.74
CA GLY A 107 2.21 9.30 5.82
C GLY A 107 2.93 8.90 7.09
N GLY A 108 3.26 9.88 7.92
CA GLY A 108 3.97 9.61 9.15
C GLY A 108 4.63 10.84 9.69
N ARG A 109 5.64 10.62 10.52
CA ARG A 109 6.39 11.72 11.12
C ARG A 109 7.72 11.90 10.40
N PHE A 110 7.91 13.12 9.88
CA PHE A 110 9.13 13.51 9.19
C PHE A 110 9.90 14.50 10.07
N LEU A 111 11.22 14.36 10.06
CA LEU A 111 12.12 15.26 10.78
C LEU A 111 13.01 15.99 9.80
N GLN A 112 13.33 17.25 10.13
CA GLN A 112 14.34 18.00 9.41
C GLN A 112 15.71 17.71 10.04
N ASN A 113 16.62 17.21 9.23
CA ASN A 113 17.98 16.91 9.63
C ASN A 113 18.92 17.88 8.91
N PRO A 114 19.80 18.62 9.60
CA PRO A 114 20.67 19.60 8.95
C PRO A 114 21.58 19.00 7.89
N GLU A 115 21.97 17.73 8.04
CA GLU A 115 22.89 17.07 7.10
C GLU A 115 22.16 16.30 5.98
N GLN A 116 21.01 15.70 6.30
CA GLN A 116 20.29 14.81 5.39
C GLN A 116 19.00 15.40 4.82
N GLY A 117 18.60 16.58 5.30
CA GLY A 117 17.33 17.19 4.92
C GLY A 117 16.15 16.54 5.61
N THR A 118 15.05 16.32 4.89
CA THR A 118 13.86 15.70 5.44
C THR A 118 14.04 14.19 5.53
N VAL A 119 13.80 13.62 6.71
CA VAL A 119 13.94 12.18 6.97
C VAL A 119 12.65 11.65 7.57
N LEU A 120 12.16 10.54 7.04
CA LEU A 120 11.02 9.84 7.61
C LEU A 120 11.45 9.13 8.89
N GLN A 121 10.88 9.56 10.02
CA GLN A 121 11.19 8.97 11.32
C GLN A 121 10.27 7.80 11.64
N GLU A 122 8.97 7.95 11.36
CA GLU A 122 7.98 6.93 11.67
C GLU A 122 6.95 6.86 10.55
N LEU A 123 6.77 5.69 9.98
CA LEU A 123 5.76 5.45 8.96
C LEU A 123 4.47 5.00 9.63
N THR A 124 3.39 5.75 9.43
CA THR A 124 2.08 5.43 10.02
C THR A 124 1.03 5.08 9.00
N SER A 125 1.25 5.39 7.73
CA SER A 125 0.29 5.04 6.67
C SER A 125 0.96 4.88 5.32
N VAL A 126 0.39 3.98 4.53
CA VAL A 126 0.76 3.77 3.13
C VAL A 126 -0.54 3.71 2.34
N ASN A 127 -0.62 4.53 1.29
CA ASN A 127 -1.77 4.53 0.39
C ASN A 127 -1.32 4.06 -1.00
N LEU A 128 -1.95 3.00 -1.47
CA LEU A 128 -1.63 2.40 -2.77
C LEU A 128 -2.81 2.57 -3.69
N ARG A 129 -2.71 3.50 -4.63
CA ARG A 129 -3.75 3.72 -5.62
C ARG A 129 -3.59 2.71 -6.74
N ILE A 130 -4.70 2.06 -7.12
CA ILE A 130 -4.69 1.10 -8.22
C ILE A 130 -4.92 1.87 -9.51
N ALA A 131 -3.84 2.11 -10.25
CA ALA A 131 -3.93 2.77 -11.55
C ALA A 131 -4.20 1.71 -12.62
N ARG A 132 -5.31 1.85 -13.34
CA ARG A 132 -5.68 0.93 -14.39
C ARG A 132 -5.57 1.58 -15.75
N GLU A 133 -5.04 0.83 -16.70
CA GLU A 133 -5.10 1.22 -18.09
C GLU A 133 -6.52 0.98 -18.56
N LYS A 134 -7.27 2.07 -18.71
CA LYS A 134 -8.60 1.97 -19.31
C LYS A 134 -8.53 2.45 -20.73
N THR A 135 -8.82 1.54 -21.64
CA THR A 135 -9.16 1.94 -23.00
C THR A 135 -10.57 2.53 -22.92
N VAL A 136 -10.67 3.85 -23.04
CA VAL A 136 -11.96 4.50 -23.10
C VAL A 136 -12.41 4.48 -24.56
N PRO A 137 -13.45 3.72 -24.89
CA PRO A 137 -13.98 3.81 -26.25
C PRO A 137 -14.54 5.20 -26.46
N LEU A 138 -14.10 5.80 -27.53
CA LEU A 138 -14.61 7.10 -27.97
C LEU A 138 -15.94 6.92 -28.68
#